data_c50b7ccb49331b7f22e4fb44424133b9
#
_entry.id   c50b7ccb49331b7f22e4fb44424133b9
#
_cell.length_a   1.000
_cell.length_b   1.000
_cell.length_c   1.000
_cell.angle_alpha   90.00
_cell.angle_beta   90.00
_cell.angle_gamma   90.00
#
_symmetry.space_group_name_H-M   'P 1'
#
loop_
_entity.id
_entity.type
_entity.pdbx_description
1 polymer ?
#
loop_
_entity_poly.entity_id
_entity_poly.type
_entity_poly.pdbx_seq_one_letter_code
_entity_poly.pdbx_strand_id
1 'polypeptide(L)'
;MDMFDEARAMSGTMTLCHITQKELAERMGVSQSYVANKLRLLTFSPYLEKLIRKHSITERHARALLRLDGEEDRLEILEKVIARDLTVRECEALVDLMVDSYAPVMIEKAESKDRIDTFLKTLKRSLSTMRSLGIEVTERISYYGEKMYVTVCFDKV
;
A
#
# COMPACT_ATOMS: atom_id res chain seq x y z
N MET A 1 23.43 -14.04 1.68
CA MET A 1 22.73 -13.08 2.55
C MET A 1 21.58 -12.53 1.74
N ASP A 2 20.36 -12.70 2.19
CA ASP A 2 19.20 -12.20 1.44
C ASP A 2 18.88 -10.73 1.81
N MET A 3 17.88 -10.15 1.12
CA MET A 3 17.51 -8.75 1.31
C MET A 3 17.07 -8.40 2.74
N PHE A 4 16.44 -9.32 3.46
CA PHE A 4 16.00 -9.11 4.85
C PHE A 4 17.15 -9.24 5.84
N ASP A 5 18.08 -10.17 5.59
CA ASP A 5 19.27 -10.32 6.44
C ASP A 5 20.18 -9.10 6.33
N GLU A 6 20.31 -8.57 5.11
CA GLU A 6 21.03 -7.32 4.86
C GLU A 6 20.35 -6.14 5.59
N ALA A 7 19.03 -6.03 5.49
CA ALA A 7 18.26 -5.00 6.19
C ALA A 7 18.42 -5.09 7.71
N ARG A 8 18.38 -6.32 8.29
CA ARG A 8 18.62 -6.54 9.72
C ARG A 8 20.03 -6.18 10.14
N ALA A 9 21.03 -6.53 9.33
CA ALA A 9 22.42 -6.17 9.60
C ALA A 9 22.61 -4.64 9.62
N MET A 10 22.00 -3.93 8.66
CA MET A 10 22.02 -2.45 8.63
C MET A 10 21.34 -1.86 9.88
N SER A 11 20.14 -2.35 10.23
CA SER A 11 19.40 -1.91 11.42
C SER A 11 20.20 -2.17 12.70
N GLY A 12 20.78 -3.35 12.84
CA GLY A 12 21.64 -3.71 13.99
C GLY A 12 22.88 -2.82 14.09
N THR A 13 23.55 -2.56 12.97
CA THR A 13 24.74 -1.66 12.94
C THR A 13 24.35 -0.25 13.38
N MET A 14 23.23 0.28 12.89
CA MET A 14 22.77 1.61 13.29
C MET A 14 22.50 1.68 14.79
N THR A 15 21.86 0.66 15.34
CA THR A 15 21.54 0.60 16.78
C THR A 15 22.80 0.47 17.62
N LEU A 16 23.71 -0.44 17.27
CA LEU A 16 24.95 -0.69 18.03
C LEU A 16 25.92 0.48 17.99
N CYS A 17 26.03 1.14 16.86
CA CYS A 17 26.96 2.25 16.65
C CYS A 17 26.33 3.62 16.93
N HIS A 18 25.04 3.68 17.27
CA HIS A 18 24.27 4.92 17.46
C HIS A 18 24.40 5.89 16.29
N ILE A 19 24.37 5.39 15.04
CA ILE A 19 24.53 6.19 13.82
C ILE A 19 23.21 6.31 13.06
N THR A 20 23.07 7.39 12.30
CA THR A 20 21.93 7.67 11.44
C THR A 20 22.00 6.90 10.11
N GLN A 21 20.88 6.82 9.38
CA GLN A 21 20.84 6.24 8.03
C GLN A 21 21.83 6.94 7.06
N LYS A 22 21.99 8.25 7.22
CA LYS A 22 22.92 9.04 6.40
C LYS A 22 24.36 8.63 6.67
N GLU A 23 24.76 8.57 7.94
CA GLU A 23 26.10 8.15 8.34
C GLU A 23 26.41 6.71 7.95
N LEU A 24 25.44 5.81 8.07
CA LEU A 24 25.61 4.43 7.59
C LEU A 24 25.82 4.40 6.07
N ALA A 25 25.01 5.15 5.31
CA ALA A 25 25.14 5.25 3.87
C ALA A 25 26.51 5.76 3.43
N GLU A 26 27.02 6.82 4.09
CA GLU A 26 28.36 7.37 3.84
C GLU A 26 29.45 6.33 4.12
N ARG A 27 29.37 5.60 5.23
CA ARG A 27 30.36 4.54 5.58
C ARG A 27 30.34 3.36 4.61
N MET A 28 29.15 3.04 4.07
CA MET A 28 28.98 1.94 3.11
C MET A 28 29.26 2.36 1.66
N GLY A 29 29.45 3.66 1.37
CA GLY A 29 29.61 4.16 0.01
C GLY A 29 28.36 4.04 -0.84
N VAL A 30 27.16 4.08 -0.22
CA VAL A 30 25.85 3.97 -0.90
C VAL A 30 25.01 5.22 -0.66
N SER A 31 23.88 5.34 -1.36
CA SER A 31 22.95 6.45 -1.11
C SER A 31 22.13 6.23 0.18
N GLN A 32 21.73 7.32 0.84
CA GLN A 32 20.82 7.24 1.98
C GLN A 32 19.49 6.56 1.59
N SER A 33 18.99 6.82 0.38
CA SER A 33 17.77 6.17 -0.12
C SER A 33 17.91 4.65 -0.28
N TYR A 34 19.13 4.15 -0.57
CA TYR A 34 19.40 2.72 -0.57
C TYR A 34 19.20 2.13 0.84
N VAL A 35 19.81 2.73 1.86
CA VAL A 35 19.65 2.30 3.26
C VAL A 35 18.20 2.39 3.70
N ALA A 36 17.53 3.51 3.42
CA ALA A 36 16.12 3.69 3.76
C ALA A 36 15.21 2.62 3.12
N ASN A 37 15.42 2.30 1.84
CA ASN A 37 14.65 1.26 1.15
C ASN A 37 14.90 -0.13 1.73
N LYS A 38 16.12 -0.45 2.12
CA LYS A 38 16.44 -1.70 2.79
C LYS A 38 15.73 -1.82 4.15
N LEU A 39 15.82 -0.79 4.96
CA LEU A 39 15.17 -0.78 6.29
C LEU A 39 13.64 -0.90 6.20
N ARG A 40 13.02 -0.33 5.16
CA ARG A 40 11.58 -0.48 4.93
C ARG A 40 11.15 -1.93 4.73
N LEU A 41 12.02 -2.82 4.23
CA LEU A 41 11.70 -4.24 4.12
C LEU A 41 11.37 -4.88 5.47
N LEU A 42 11.91 -4.35 6.57
CA LEU A 42 11.64 -4.86 7.93
C LEU A 42 10.22 -4.54 8.43
N THR A 43 9.44 -3.79 7.66
CA THR A 43 8.02 -3.54 7.96
C THR A 43 7.09 -4.67 7.50
N PHE A 44 7.59 -5.62 6.72
CA PHE A 44 6.82 -6.82 6.41
C PHE A 44 6.61 -7.68 7.65
N SER A 45 5.41 -8.27 7.75
CA SER A 45 5.16 -9.27 8.78
C SER A 45 6.04 -10.52 8.57
N PRO A 46 6.29 -11.30 9.63
CA PRO A 46 7.03 -12.55 9.49
C PRO A 46 6.41 -13.53 8.49
N TYR A 47 5.10 -13.49 8.32
CA TYR A 47 4.39 -14.31 7.36
C TYR A 47 4.70 -13.91 5.91
N LEU A 48 4.58 -12.62 5.58
CA LEU A 48 4.91 -12.10 4.25
C LEU A 48 6.39 -12.28 3.92
N GLU A 49 7.27 -12.03 4.90
CA GLU A 49 8.70 -12.29 4.74
C GLU A 49 8.97 -13.74 4.36
N LYS A 50 8.33 -14.70 5.06
CA LYS A 50 8.48 -16.12 4.76
C LYS A 50 8.03 -16.48 3.35
N LEU A 51 6.91 -15.90 2.88
CA LEU A 51 6.42 -16.12 1.51
C LEU A 51 7.39 -15.53 0.47
N ILE A 52 7.87 -14.31 0.69
CA ILE A 52 8.83 -13.62 -0.19
C ILE A 52 10.11 -14.46 -0.33
N ARG A 53 10.65 -14.96 0.77
CA ARG A 53 11.85 -15.83 0.76
C ARG A 53 11.59 -17.13 0.01
N LYS A 54 10.47 -17.80 0.31
CA LYS A 54 10.12 -19.10 -0.24
C LYS A 54 10.00 -19.10 -1.76
N HIS A 55 9.45 -18.02 -2.33
CA HIS A 55 9.15 -17.91 -3.75
C HIS A 55 10.17 -17.07 -4.52
N SER A 56 11.34 -16.77 -3.93
CA SER A 56 12.43 -16.04 -4.58
C SER A 56 11.98 -14.69 -5.15
N ILE A 57 11.05 -14.02 -4.48
CA ILE A 57 10.55 -12.70 -4.84
C ILE A 57 11.70 -11.69 -4.73
N THR A 58 11.89 -10.90 -5.78
CA THR A 58 13.01 -9.94 -5.79
C THR A 58 12.73 -8.72 -4.90
N GLU A 59 13.79 -8.03 -4.49
CA GLU A 59 13.66 -6.79 -3.73
C GLU A 59 12.80 -5.73 -4.43
N ARG A 60 12.83 -5.69 -5.76
CA ARG A 60 12.00 -4.75 -6.53
C ARG A 60 10.52 -5.06 -6.36
N HIS A 61 10.12 -6.32 -6.41
CA HIS A 61 8.73 -6.72 -6.10
C HIS A 61 8.36 -6.34 -4.67
N ALA A 62 9.22 -6.66 -3.69
CA ALA A 62 8.98 -6.33 -2.29
C ALA A 62 8.80 -4.81 -2.09
N ARG A 63 9.63 -4.00 -2.74
CA ARG A 63 9.51 -2.53 -2.69
C ARG A 63 8.21 -2.01 -3.31
N ALA A 64 7.75 -2.63 -4.40
CA ALA A 64 6.45 -2.27 -4.98
C ALA A 64 5.32 -2.55 -3.99
N LEU A 65 5.32 -3.72 -3.33
CA LEU A 65 4.32 -4.09 -2.31
C LEU A 65 4.30 -3.13 -1.11
N LEU A 66 5.44 -2.54 -0.73
CA LEU A 66 5.52 -1.56 0.37
C LEU A 66 4.82 -0.22 0.08
N ARG A 67 4.31 -0.01 -1.12
CA ARG A 67 3.46 1.14 -1.47
C ARG A 67 2.01 0.97 -1.01
N LEU A 68 1.62 -0.26 -0.73
CA LEU A 68 0.32 -0.60 -0.15
C LEU A 68 0.39 -0.44 1.38
N ASP A 69 -0.64 0.15 1.98
CA ASP A 69 -0.67 0.38 3.43
C ASP A 69 -1.11 -0.87 4.20
N GLY A 70 -2.06 -1.63 3.65
CA GLY A 70 -2.62 -2.83 4.27
C GLY A 70 -1.74 -4.08 4.10
N GLU A 71 -1.69 -4.94 5.12
CA GLU A 71 -1.03 -6.24 5.02
C GLU A 71 -1.82 -7.19 4.11
N GLU A 72 -3.13 -7.14 4.17
CA GLU A 72 -4.04 -7.95 3.35
C GLU A 72 -3.84 -7.64 1.86
N ASP A 73 -3.73 -6.37 1.51
CA ASP A 73 -3.48 -5.92 0.15
C ASP A 73 -2.12 -6.39 -0.37
N ARG A 74 -1.09 -6.30 0.48
CA ARG A 74 0.26 -6.82 0.16
C ARG A 74 0.23 -8.30 -0.09
N LEU A 75 -0.54 -9.06 0.71
CA LEU A 75 -0.70 -10.49 0.56
C LEU A 75 -1.43 -10.83 -0.73
N GLU A 76 -2.53 -10.16 -1.02
CA GLU A 76 -3.33 -10.38 -2.24
C GLU A 76 -2.48 -10.20 -3.52
N ILE A 77 -1.72 -9.10 -3.60
CA ILE A 77 -0.84 -8.86 -4.75
C ILE A 77 0.31 -9.87 -4.79
N LEU A 78 0.92 -10.19 -3.65
CA LEU A 78 2.00 -11.17 -3.57
C LEU A 78 1.55 -12.55 -4.05
N GLU A 79 0.36 -13.01 -3.66
CA GLU A 79 -0.22 -14.27 -4.12
C GLU A 79 -0.44 -14.28 -5.64
N LYS A 80 -0.90 -13.17 -6.22
CA LYS A 80 -1.04 -13.02 -7.68
C LYS A 80 0.31 -13.07 -8.39
N VAL A 81 1.33 -12.41 -7.82
CA VAL A 81 2.71 -12.44 -8.35
C VAL A 81 3.26 -13.86 -8.36
N ILE A 82 3.07 -14.59 -7.26
CA ILE A 82 3.53 -15.99 -7.13
C ILE A 82 2.77 -16.91 -8.09
N ALA A 83 1.43 -16.82 -8.11
CA ALA A 83 0.60 -17.75 -8.87
C ALA A 83 0.77 -17.61 -10.39
N ARG A 84 1.15 -16.42 -10.88
CA ARG A 84 1.27 -16.10 -12.30
C ARG A 84 2.70 -15.83 -12.75
N ASP A 85 3.66 -15.94 -11.85
CA ASP A 85 5.09 -15.62 -12.10
C ASP A 85 5.26 -14.22 -12.74
N LEU A 86 4.61 -13.24 -12.14
CA LEU A 86 4.56 -11.89 -12.71
C LEU A 86 5.93 -11.20 -12.61
N THR A 87 6.26 -10.45 -13.63
CA THR A 87 7.44 -9.58 -13.65
C THR A 87 7.28 -8.40 -12.69
N VAL A 88 8.40 -7.73 -12.35
CA VAL A 88 8.39 -6.51 -11.53
C VAL A 88 7.43 -5.47 -12.08
N ARG A 89 7.44 -5.26 -13.40
CA ARG A 89 6.59 -4.27 -14.08
C ARG A 89 5.10 -4.59 -13.93
N GLU A 90 4.74 -5.86 -14.05
CA GLU A 90 3.34 -6.30 -13.86
C GLU A 90 2.92 -6.19 -12.39
N CYS A 91 3.81 -6.51 -11.45
CA CYS A 91 3.59 -6.30 -10.04
C CYS A 91 3.36 -4.80 -9.72
N GLU A 92 4.23 -3.92 -10.23
CA GLU A 92 4.08 -2.47 -10.09
C GLU A 92 2.74 -1.99 -10.65
N ALA A 93 2.34 -2.47 -11.84
CA ALA A 93 1.05 -2.13 -12.44
C ALA A 93 -0.15 -2.57 -11.57
N LEU A 94 -0.10 -3.76 -10.97
CA LEU A 94 -1.15 -4.22 -10.05
C LEU A 94 -1.20 -3.37 -8.78
N VAL A 95 -0.03 -3.00 -8.24
CA VAL A 95 0.05 -2.10 -7.08
C VAL A 95 -0.51 -0.73 -7.42
N ASP A 96 -0.18 -0.16 -8.60
CA ASP A 96 -0.72 1.12 -9.05
C ASP A 96 -2.24 1.09 -9.15
N LEU A 97 -2.81 0.06 -9.78
CA LEU A 97 -4.26 -0.13 -9.85
C LEU A 97 -4.91 -0.21 -8.46
N MET A 98 -4.28 -0.89 -7.51
CA MET A 98 -4.81 -1.00 -6.15
C MET A 98 -4.69 0.34 -5.40
N VAL A 99 -3.57 1.03 -5.49
CA VAL A 99 -3.38 2.36 -4.89
C VAL A 99 -4.38 3.35 -5.49
N ASP A 100 -4.59 3.34 -6.81
CA ASP A 100 -5.54 4.22 -7.48
C ASP A 100 -6.99 3.90 -7.08
N SER A 101 -7.30 2.65 -6.78
CA SER A 101 -8.63 2.27 -6.28
C SER A 101 -8.91 2.79 -4.88
N TYR A 102 -7.86 3.01 -4.07
CA TYR A 102 -7.94 3.65 -2.75
C TYR A 102 -7.71 5.17 -2.81
N ALA A 103 -7.24 5.69 -3.94
CA ALA A 103 -7.13 7.13 -4.10
C ALA A 103 -8.52 7.74 -3.92
N PRO A 104 -8.70 8.66 -2.95
CA PRO A 104 -9.95 9.37 -2.85
C PRO A 104 -10.18 10.05 -4.21
N VAL A 105 -11.36 9.84 -4.79
CA VAL A 105 -11.75 10.59 -6.00
C VAL A 105 -11.55 12.07 -5.67
N MET A 106 -10.46 12.65 -6.17
CA MET A 106 -10.19 14.07 -6.03
C MET A 106 -11.24 14.77 -6.89
N ILE A 107 -12.34 15.15 -6.26
CA ILE A 107 -13.25 16.11 -6.87
C ILE A 107 -12.49 17.43 -6.81
N GLU A 108 -11.85 17.80 -7.93
CA GLU A 108 -11.31 19.13 -8.09
C GLU A 108 -12.38 20.12 -7.65
N LYS A 109 -11.98 21.12 -6.86
CA LYS A 109 -12.83 22.14 -6.22
C LYS A 109 -14.12 22.35 -7.02
N ALA A 110 -15.18 21.63 -6.66
CA ALA A 110 -16.48 21.89 -7.23
C ALA A 110 -16.91 23.26 -6.67
N GLU A 111 -17.00 24.25 -7.52
CA GLU A 111 -17.40 25.63 -7.19
C GLU A 111 -18.83 25.73 -6.65
N SER A 112 -19.53 24.63 -6.42
CA SER A 112 -20.86 24.67 -5.86
C SER A 112 -21.13 23.48 -4.92
N LYS A 113 -21.55 23.79 -3.70
CA LYS A 113 -22.10 22.90 -2.69
C LYS A 113 -23.19 21.97 -3.28
N ASP A 114 -23.94 22.46 -4.26
CA ASP A 114 -25.00 21.73 -4.96
C ASP A 114 -24.50 20.49 -5.75
N ARG A 115 -23.27 20.55 -6.30
CA ARG A 115 -22.70 19.41 -7.06
C ARG A 115 -22.28 18.28 -6.13
N ILE A 116 -21.75 18.62 -4.96
CA ILE A 116 -21.39 17.63 -3.92
C ILE A 116 -22.65 16.98 -3.37
N ASP A 117 -23.67 17.77 -3.08
CA ASP A 117 -24.96 17.27 -2.59
C ASP A 117 -25.64 16.35 -3.62
N THR A 118 -25.57 16.69 -4.89
CA THR A 118 -26.10 15.87 -5.98
C THR A 118 -25.33 14.55 -6.10
N PHE A 119 -23.99 14.60 -6.02
CA PHE A 119 -23.14 13.41 -6.02
C PHE A 119 -23.48 12.48 -4.83
N LEU A 120 -23.57 13.02 -3.61
CA LEU A 120 -23.90 12.27 -2.41
C LEU A 120 -25.30 11.63 -2.49
N LYS A 121 -26.29 12.33 -3.05
CA LYS A 121 -27.62 11.79 -3.27
C LYS A 121 -27.61 10.61 -4.25
N THR A 122 -26.87 10.77 -5.36
CA THR A 122 -26.73 9.71 -6.38
C THR A 122 -26.01 8.50 -5.79
N LEU A 123 -24.92 8.70 -5.06
CA LEU A 123 -24.20 7.63 -4.38
C LEU A 123 -25.10 6.88 -3.40
N LYS A 124 -25.80 7.58 -2.51
CA LYS A 124 -26.72 6.96 -1.55
C LYS A 124 -27.82 6.14 -2.24
N ARG A 125 -28.35 6.62 -3.37
CA ARG A 125 -29.35 5.89 -4.15
C ARG A 125 -28.77 4.59 -4.73
N SER A 126 -27.55 4.64 -5.29
CA SER A 126 -26.85 3.46 -5.81
C SER A 126 -26.57 2.43 -4.70
N LEU A 127 -26.10 2.88 -3.53
CA LEU A 127 -25.85 2.01 -2.39
C LEU A 127 -27.15 1.38 -1.83
N SER A 128 -28.25 2.14 -1.84
CA SER A 128 -29.57 1.61 -1.47
C SER A 128 -30.02 0.49 -2.42
N THR A 129 -29.81 0.66 -3.72
CA THR A 129 -30.10 -0.38 -4.72
C THR A 129 -29.25 -1.62 -4.49
N MET A 130 -27.97 -1.47 -4.19
CA MET A 130 -27.07 -2.60 -3.88
C MET A 130 -27.53 -3.36 -2.65
N ARG A 131 -27.92 -2.65 -1.58
CA ARG A 131 -28.50 -3.27 -0.36
C ARG A 131 -29.79 -4.04 -0.66
N SER A 132 -30.65 -3.53 -1.55
CA SER A 132 -31.87 -4.23 -1.97
C SER A 132 -31.60 -5.50 -2.79
N LEU A 133 -30.42 -5.61 -3.38
CA LEU A 133 -29.92 -6.79 -4.09
C LEU A 133 -29.18 -7.78 -3.16
N GLY A 134 -29.18 -7.53 -1.84
CA GLY A 134 -28.53 -8.39 -0.86
C GLY A 134 -27.02 -8.18 -0.71
N ILE A 135 -26.47 -7.11 -1.30
CA ILE A 135 -25.06 -6.76 -1.14
C ILE A 135 -24.91 -5.90 0.12
N GLU A 136 -24.16 -6.40 1.10
CA GLU A 136 -23.84 -5.60 2.28
C GLU A 136 -22.82 -4.53 1.92
N VAL A 137 -23.24 -3.27 2.11
CA VAL A 137 -22.43 -2.10 1.79
C VAL A 137 -22.49 -1.11 2.95
N THR A 138 -21.33 -0.70 3.43
CA THR A 138 -21.18 0.36 4.41
C THR A 138 -20.57 1.60 3.79
N GLU A 139 -21.02 2.78 4.24
CA GLU A 139 -20.50 4.07 3.80
C GLU A 139 -20.03 4.89 5.00
N ARG A 140 -18.91 5.55 4.88
CA ARG A 140 -18.40 6.48 5.87
C ARG A 140 -17.98 7.78 5.20
N ILE A 141 -18.45 8.90 5.73
CA ILE A 141 -18.01 10.24 5.32
C ILE A 141 -17.16 10.80 6.45
N SER A 142 -15.96 11.26 6.11
CA SER A 142 -15.04 11.91 7.04
C SER A 142 -14.51 13.21 6.46
N TYR A 143 -14.13 14.15 7.33
CA TYR A 143 -13.62 15.47 6.94
C TYR A 143 -12.25 15.67 7.59
N TYR A 144 -11.27 16.09 6.77
CA TYR A 144 -9.93 16.47 7.23
C TYR A 144 -9.56 17.82 6.63
N GLY A 145 -9.67 18.88 7.43
CA GLY A 145 -9.56 20.27 6.96
C GLY A 145 -10.67 20.60 5.98
N GLU A 146 -10.30 21.09 4.81
CA GLU A 146 -11.25 21.44 3.71
C GLU A 146 -11.61 20.24 2.80
N LYS A 147 -11.10 19.05 3.09
CA LYS A 147 -11.32 17.84 2.28
C LYS A 147 -12.37 16.94 2.87
N MET A 148 -13.27 16.46 2.01
CA MET A 148 -14.26 15.44 2.33
C MET A 148 -13.83 14.11 1.72
N TYR A 149 -13.86 13.04 2.52
CA TYR A 149 -13.58 11.67 2.12
C TYR A 149 -14.85 10.85 2.22
N VAL A 150 -15.14 10.10 1.17
CA VAL A 150 -16.26 9.15 1.14
C VAL A 150 -15.67 7.78 0.92
N THR A 151 -15.79 6.91 1.94
CA THR A 151 -15.33 5.52 1.88
C THR A 151 -16.54 4.61 1.75
N VAL A 152 -16.52 3.72 0.78
CA VAL A 152 -17.55 2.69 0.57
C VAL A 152 -16.86 1.33 0.71
N CYS A 153 -17.36 0.52 1.64
CA CYS A 153 -16.85 -0.83 1.87
C CYS A 153 -17.92 -1.85 1.45
N PHE A 154 -17.49 -2.89 0.77
CA PHE A 154 -18.29 -4.02 0.37
C PHE A 154 -17.81 -5.25 1.15
N ASP A 155 -18.72 -5.95 1.82
CA ASP A 155 -18.35 -7.23 2.40
C ASP A 155 -18.20 -8.27 1.28
N LYS A 156 -17.10 -9.03 1.35
CA LYS A 156 -16.87 -10.13 0.41
C LYS A 156 -17.99 -11.17 0.60
N VAL A 157 -18.72 -11.45 -0.48
CA VAL A 157 -19.62 -12.62 -0.56
C VAL A 157 -18.78 -13.88 -0.71
#